data_91bffb2e8750f74359383f033ae1eaee
#
_entry.id   91bffb2e8750f74359383f033ae1eaee
#
_cell.length_a   1.000
_cell.length_b   1.000
_cell.length_c   1.000
_cell.angle_alpha   90.00
_cell.angle_beta   90.00
_cell.angle_gamma   90.00
#
_symmetry.space_group_name_H-M   'P 1'
#
loop_
_entity.id
_entity.type
_entity.pdbx_description
1 polymer ?
#
loop_
_entity_poly.entity_id
_entity_poly.type
_entity_poly.pdbx_seq_one_letter_code
_entity_poly.pdbx_strand_id
1 'polypeptide(L)'
;IVGIEVYVKNIKHMLQYALASEVEQEFFLATLRSLFSRYEQAFLFYYAFSEIDPQFSSLLRKGQVIDDAVRSVLMREEDFDLFFSA
;
A
#
# COMPACT_ATOMS: atom_id res chain seq x y z
N ILE A 1 1.60 12.60 13.77
CA ILE A 1 0.29 13.26 13.60
C ILE A 1 -0.81 12.21 13.72
N VAL A 2 -1.75 12.48 14.61
CA VAL A 2 -2.81 11.52 14.95
C VAL A 2 -3.63 11.12 13.72
N GLY A 3 -3.94 12.07 12.84
CA GLY A 3 -4.73 11.79 11.65
C GLY A 3 -4.05 10.80 10.70
N ILE A 4 -2.74 10.91 10.53
CA ILE A 4 -1.98 10.01 9.66
C ILE A 4 -1.97 8.60 10.25
N GLU A 5 -1.77 8.49 11.56
CA GLU A 5 -1.75 7.18 12.21
C GLU A 5 -3.08 6.46 12.08
N VAL A 6 -4.20 7.19 12.26
CA VAL A 6 -5.53 6.61 12.10
C VAL A 6 -5.78 6.19 10.66
N TYR A 7 -5.39 7.01 9.71
CA TYR A 7 -5.54 6.72 8.28
C TYR A 7 -4.80 5.44 7.90
N VAL A 8 -3.52 5.33 8.28
CA VAL A 8 -2.71 4.15 7.98
C VAL A 8 -3.27 2.91 8.69
N LYS A 9 -3.71 3.06 9.94
CA LYS A 9 -4.29 1.95 10.69
C LYS A 9 -5.54 1.40 10.00
N ASN A 10 -6.39 2.27 9.49
CA ASN A 10 -7.61 1.84 8.81
C ASN A 10 -7.27 1.09 7.52
N ILE A 11 -6.30 1.58 6.75
CA ILE A 11 -5.86 0.90 5.53
C ILE A 11 -5.25 -0.45 5.87
N LYS A 12 -4.46 -0.51 6.93
CA LYS A 12 -3.87 -1.75 7.40
C LYS A 12 -4.95 -2.80 7.71
N HIS A 13 -6.01 -2.39 8.39
CA HIS A 13 -7.12 -3.29 8.71
C HIS A 13 -7.83 -3.77 7.43
N MET A 14 -8.03 -2.87 6.47
CA MET A 14 -8.66 -3.25 5.21
C MET A 14 -7.79 -4.24 4.44
N LEU A 15 -6.48 -4.06 4.42
CA LEU A 15 -5.56 -4.99 3.78
C LEU A 15 -5.57 -6.34 4.48
N GLN A 16 -5.58 -6.36 5.80
CA GLN A 16 -5.64 -7.60 6.56
C GLN A 16 -6.92 -8.37 6.23
N TYR A 17 -8.05 -7.67 6.18
CA TYR A 17 -9.32 -8.28 5.85
C TYR A 17 -9.30 -8.86 4.43
N ALA A 18 -8.84 -8.08 3.47
CA ALA A 18 -8.80 -8.51 2.07
C ALA A 18 -7.90 -9.72 1.88
N LEU A 19 -6.71 -9.70 2.50
CA LEU A 19 -5.75 -10.79 2.36
C LEU A 19 -6.19 -12.06 3.08
N ALA A 20 -7.07 -11.94 4.09
CA ALA A 20 -7.63 -13.09 4.78
C ALA A 20 -8.80 -13.72 4.02
N SER A 21 -9.37 -13.03 3.04
CA SER A 21 -10.48 -13.56 2.25
C SER A 21 -9.96 -14.56 1.23
N GLU A 22 -10.52 -15.76 1.23
CA GLU A 22 -10.12 -16.80 0.28
C GLU A 22 -10.92 -16.75 -1.00
N VAL A 23 -12.11 -16.16 -0.97
CA VAL A 23 -13.05 -16.24 -2.09
C VAL A 23 -12.97 -15.03 -3.01
N GLU A 24 -12.92 -13.82 -2.47
CA GLU A 24 -12.98 -12.61 -3.28
C GLU A 24 -11.77 -11.70 -3.06
N GLN A 25 -10.63 -12.30 -2.78
CA GLN A 25 -9.41 -11.55 -2.47
C GLN A 25 -9.04 -10.57 -3.58
N GLU A 26 -9.02 -11.03 -4.82
CA GLU A 26 -8.65 -10.16 -5.94
C GLU A 26 -9.63 -9.00 -6.12
N PHE A 27 -10.91 -9.27 -5.91
CA PHE A 27 -11.93 -8.22 -5.99
C PHE A 27 -11.71 -7.16 -4.92
N PHE A 28 -11.49 -7.59 -3.68
CA PHE A 28 -11.27 -6.66 -2.58
C PHE A 28 -9.99 -5.84 -2.78
N LEU A 29 -8.92 -6.49 -3.21
CA LEU A 29 -7.65 -5.78 -3.43
C LEU A 29 -7.75 -4.81 -4.60
N ALA A 30 -8.43 -5.19 -5.68
CA ALA A 30 -8.64 -4.30 -6.80
C ALA A 30 -9.50 -3.10 -6.40
N THR A 31 -10.51 -3.33 -5.55
CA THR A 31 -11.36 -2.25 -5.04
C THR A 31 -10.54 -1.28 -4.19
N LEU A 32 -9.70 -1.79 -3.30
CA LEU A 32 -8.83 -0.94 -2.49
C LEU A 32 -7.90 -0.11 -3.36
N ARG A 33 -7.29 -0.75 -4.37
CA ARG A 33 -6.39 -0.04 -5.29
C ARG A 33 -7.10 1.11 -5.98
N SER A 34 -8.37 0.91 -6.37
CA SER A 34 -9.14 1.92 -7.08
C SER A 34 -9.58 3.09 -6.19
N LEU A 35 -9.57 2.91 -4.88
CA LEU A 35 -9.96 3.96 -3.94
C LEU A 35 -8.87 5.02 -3.75
N PHE A 36 -7.63 4.71 -4.08
CA PHE A 36 -6.52 5.61 -3.82
C PHE A 36 -6.14 6.39 -5.07
N SER A 37 -6.00 7.70 -4.92
CA SER A 37 -5.39 8.50 -5.98
C SER A 37 -3.90 8.13 -6.09
N ARG A 38 -3.28 8.55 -7.19
CA ARG A 38 -1.85 8.32 -7.40
C ARG A 38 -1.01 8.92 -6.27
N TYR A 39 -1.41 10.10 -5.79
CA TYR A 39 -0.66 10.76 -4.71
C TYR A 39 -0.87 10.07 -3.37
N GLU A 40 -2.07 9.55 -3.12
CA GLU A 40 -2.30 8.75 -1.91
C GLU A 40 -1.48 7.47 -1.95
N GLN A 41 -1.39 6.82 -3.10
CA GLN A 41 -0.56 5.64 -3.26
C GLN A 41 0.92 5.98 -3.02
N ALA A 42 1.39 7.13 -3.51
CA ALA A 42 2.76 7.56 -3.27
C ALA A 42 3.02 7.79 -1.78
N PHE A 43 2.06 8.40 -1.08
CA PHE A 43 2.17 8.58 0.37
C PHE A 43 2.28 7.25 1.10
N LEU A 44 1.40 6.30 0.76
CA LEU A 44 1.43 4.98 1.38
C LEU A 44 2.72 4.24 1.07
N PHE A 45 3.20 4.38 -0.16
CA PHE A 45 4.46 3.79 -0.57
C PHE A 45 5.62 4.31 0.29
N TYR A 46 5.73 5.64 0.44
CA TYR A 46 6.82 6.21 1.24
C TYR A 46 6.71 5.85 2.70
N TYR A 47 5.48 5.79 3.24
CA TYR A 47 5.27 5.37 4.61
C TYR A 47 5.78 3.94 4.81
N ALA A 48 5.46 3.05 3.88
CA ALA A 48 5.89 1.66 3.95
C ALA A 48 7.40 1.53 3.70
N PHE A 49 7.92 2.30 2.76
CA PHE A 49 9.34 2.27 2.39
C PHE A 49 10.23 2.72 3.55
N SER A 50 9.74 3.63 4.39
CA SER A 50 10.48 4.10 5.57
C SER A 50 10.55 3.06 6.70
N GLU A 51 9.75 1.99 6.59
CA GLU A 51 9.70 0.90 7.56
C GLU A 51 9.35 1.34 8.97
N ILE A 52 8.57 2.40 9.09
CA ILE A 52 8.02 2.81 10.39
C ILE A 52 7.16 1.69 10.97
N ASP A 53 6.44 0.97 10.12
CA ASP A 53 5.60 -0.17 10.50
C ASP A 53 5.90 -1.34 9.58
N PRO A 54 6.78 -2.26 9.97
CA PRO A 54 7.16 -3.40 9.12
C PRO A 54 5.98 -4.29 8.75
N GLN A 55 4.98 -4.40 9.62
CA GLN A 55 3.80 -5.20 9.30
C GLN A 55 3.01 -4.56 8.16
N PHE A 56 2.87 -3.24 8.19
CA PHE A 56 2.20 -2.53 7.10
C PHE A 56 2.97 -2.69 5.78
N SER A 57 4.29 -2.58 5.83
CA SER A 57 5.14 -2.78 4.65
C SER A 57 4.92 -4.16 4.04
N SER A 58 4.87 -5.18 4.87
CA SER A 58 4.63 -6.55 4.41
C SER A 58 3.25 -6.70 3.77
N LEU A 59 2.23 -6.12 4.40
CA LEU A 59 0.87 -6.18 3.89
C LEU A 59 0.75 -5.45 2.54
N LEU A 60 1.42 -4.32 2.41
CA LEU A 60 1.38 -3.54 1.19
C LEU A 60 2.03 -4.31 0.03
N ARG A 61 3.14 -4.99 0.30
CA ARG A 61 3.78 -5.84 -0.70
C ARG A 61 2.88 -6.99 -1.13
N LYS A 62 2.27 -7.67 -0.16
CA LYS A 62 1.40 -8.81 -0.46
C LYS A 62 0.13 -8.42 -1.20
N GLY A 63 -0.45 -7.29 -0.82
CA GLY A 63 -1.71 -6.85 -1.42
C GLY A 63 -1.57 -6.24 -2.80
N GLN A 64 -0.39 -5.73 -3.13
CA GLN A 64 -0.11 -5.09 -4.43
C GLN A 64 -1.14 -4.02 -4.77
N VAL A 65 -1.51 -3.21 -3.77
CA VAL A 65 -2.49 -2.14 -3.96
C VAL A 65 -1.87 -0.85 -4.48
N ILE A 66 -0.55 -0.84 -4.66
CA ILE A 66 0.16 0.30 -5.25
C ILE A 66 0.37 0.00 -6.73
N ASP A 67 -0.24 0.83 -7.56
CA ASP A 67 -0.16 0.69 -9.02
C ASP A 67 1.24 1.08 -9.51
N ASP A 68 1.71 0.40 -10.56
CA ASP A 68 2.99 0.72 -11.19
C ASP A 68 3.04 2.18 -11.67
N ALA A 69 1.88 2.74 -12.00
CA ALA A 69 1.79 4.14 -12.44
C ALA A 69 2.29 5.13 -11.38
N VAL A 70 2.38 4.72 -10.10
CA VAL A 70 2.88 5.59 -9.04
C VAL A 70 4.34 5.97 -9.25
N ARG A 71 5.09 5.19 -10.03
CA ARG A 71 6.50 5.49 -10.33
C ARG A 71 6.70 6.92 -10.82
N SER A 72 5.74 7.41 -11.61
CA SER A 72 5.88 8.74 -12.23
C SER A 72 5.82 9.89 -11.22
N VAL A 73 5.32 9.64 -10.01
CA VAL A 73 5.23 10.66 -8.97
C VAL A 73 6.20 10.42 -7.81
N LEU A 74 7.01 9.36 -7.88
CA LEU A 74 8.04 9.12 -6.88
C LEU A 74 9.26 9.99 -7.19
N MET A 75 9.98 10.36 -6.14
CA MET A 75 11.22 11.11 -6.29
C MET A 75 12.29 10.29 -7.02
N ARG A 76 12.29 8.97 -6.81
CA ARG A 76 13.21 8.04 -7.47
C ARG A 76 12.40 6.82 -7.90
N GLU A 77 12.28 6.63 -9.21
CA GLU A 77 11.49 5.51 -9.76
C GLU A 77 12.02 4.15 -9.33
N GLU A 78 13.33 4.02 -9.19
CA GLU A 78 13.97 2.76 -8.81
C GLU A 78 13.59 2.32 -7.41
N ASP A 79 13.12 3.23 -6.55
CA ASP A 79 12.67 2.86 -5.21
C ASP A 79 11.48 1.90 -5.25
N PHE A 80 10.64 2.02 -6.29
CA PHE A 80 9.52 1.12 -6.47
C PHE A 80 10.01 -0.34 -6.58
N ASP A 81 11.00 -0.56 -7.44
CA ASP A 81 11.53 -1.90 -7.64
C ASP A 81 12.24 -2.42 -6.39
N LEU A 82 12.98 -1.54 -5.71
CA LEU A 82 13.65 -1.92 -4.46
C LEU A 82 12.65 -2.39 -3.41
N PHE A 83 11.55 -1.69 -3.29
CA PHE A 83 10.53 -2.04 -2.29
C PHE A 83 9.86 -3.38 -2.61
N PHE A 84 9.42 -3.56 -3.87
CA PHE A 84 8.64 -4.73 -4.25
C PHE A 84 9.47 -5.97 -4.55
N SER A 85 10.78 -5.82 -4.70
CA SER A 85 11.68 -6.98 -4.88
C SER A 85 12.29 -7.49 -3.58
N ALA A 86 12.02 -6.80 -2.49
CA ALA A 86 12.60 -7.15 -1.19
C ALA A 86 11.97 -8.41 -0.60
#